data_fbb3f103197a7f1580250278691f5b8c
#
_entry.id   fbb3f103197a7f1580250278691f5b8c
#
_cell.length_a   1.000
_cell.length_b   1.000
_cell.length_c   1.000
_cell.angle_alpha   90.00
_cell.angle_beta   90.00
_cell.angle_gamma   90.00
#
_symmetry.space_group_name_H-M   'P 1'
#
loop_
_entity.id
_entity.type
_entity.pdbx_description
1 polymer ?
#
loop_
_entity_poly.entity_id
_entity_poly.type
_entity_poly.pdbx_seq_one_letter_code
_entity_poly.pdbx_strand_id
1 'polypeptide(L)'
;MARKSIVTIAEFSIHPIGSGVSVSREVRAAIRSISRIRGLKYQVTPMATVLESPDLAKILKAVEVSHATLRKLGSMRISSTLRIDERLDKPRSMADKVRSARG
;
A
#
# COMPACT_ATOMS: atom_id res chain seq x y z
N MET A 1 -5.39 -8.77 28.27
CA MET A 1 -6.70 -8.45 27.71
C MET A 1 -6.70 -8.67 26.21
N ALA A 2 -7.63 -9.45 25.73
CA ALA A 2 -7.74 -9.67 24.31
C ALA A 2 -8.20 -8.39 23.61
N ARG A 3 -7.42 -7.95 22.68
CA ARG A 3 -7.77 -6.77 21.91
C ARG A 3 -8.54 -7.19 20.68
N LYS A 4 -9.63 -6.53 20.44
CA LYS A 4 -10.37 -6.77 19.22
C LYS A 4 -9.50 -6.44 18.02
N SER A 5 -9.48 -7.33 17.05
CA SER A 5 -8.70 -7.10 15.82
C SER A 5 -9.20 -5.86 15.11
N ILE A 6 -8.26 -5.00 14.76
CA ILE A 6 -8.53 -3.82 13.97
C ILE A 6 -7.83 -4.03 12.63
N VAL A 7 -8.53 -3.73 11.55
CA VAL A 7 -7.96 -3.86 10.22
C VAL A 7 -7.96 -2.48 9.58
N THR A 8 -6.79 -2.05 9.17
CA THR A 8 -6.62 -0.81 8.43
C THR A 8 -6.41 -1.16 6.97
N ILE A 9 -7.14 -0.48 6.11
CA ILE A 9 -7.03 -0.66 4.66
C ILE A 9 -6.57 0.66 4.07
N ALA A 10 -5.67 0.58 3.10
CA ALA A 10 -5.19 1.78 2.43
C ALA A 10 -5.04 1.53 0.95
N GLU A 11 -5.11 2.61 0.21
CA GLU A 11 -4.84 2.62 -1.22
C GLU A 11 -3.58 3.45 -1.42
N PHE A 12 -2.58 2.87 -2.08
CA PHE A 12 -1.29 3.49 -2.24
C PHE A 12 -0.84 3.46 -3.69
N SER A 13 -0.43 4.61 -4.20
CA SER A 13 0.18 4.69 -5.52
C SER A 13 1.48 5.48 -5.43
N ILE A 14 2.47 5.10 -6.22
CA ILE A 14 3.77 5.75 -6.24
C ILE A 14 4.33 5.70 -7.65
N HIS A 15 4.95 6.78 -8.09
CA HIS A 15 5.62 6.80 -9.38
C HIS A 15 6.69 7.88 -9.39
N PRO A 16 7.75 7.69 -10.17
CA PRO A 16 8.74 8.75 -10.38
C PRO A 16 8.21 9.75 -11.39
N ILE A 17 8.63 10.99 -11.26
CA ILE A 17 8.30 12.04 -12.22
C ILE A 17 9.56 12.37 -13.01
N GLY A 18 9.41 12.51 -14.34
CA GLY A 18 10.53 12.81 -15.21
C GLY A 18 11.28 11.61 -15.73
N SER A 19 10.75 10.40 -15.53
CA SER A 19 11.40 9.16 -15.97
C SER A 19 10.80 8.60 -17.27
N GLY A 20 10.03 9.39 -17.99
CA GLY A 20 9.40 8.96 -19.23
C GLY A 20 7.96 8.49 -19.00
N VAL A 21 7.40 7.89 -20.04
CA VAL A 21 5.98 7.48 -20.03
C VAL A 21 5.76 6.22 -19.22
N SER A 22 6.63 5.23 -19.33
CA SER A 22 6.50 3.98 -18.61
C SER A 22 7.27 4.01 -17.30
N VAL A 23 6.60 3.67 -16.21
CA VAL A 23 7.19 3.61 -14.88
C VAL A 23 7.10 2.20 -14.27
N SER A 24 6.88 1.18 -15.13
CA SER A 24 6.67 -0.20 -14.69
C SER A 24 7.82 -0.76 -13.85
N ARG A 25 9.06 -0.41 -14.20
CA ARG A 25 10.23 -0.87 -13.48
C ARG A 25 10.21 -0.39 -12.03
N GLU A 26 9.93 0.90 -11.85
CA GLU A 26 9.90 1.52 -10.53
C GLU A 26 8.73 0.99 -9.69
N VAL A 27 7.56 0.86 -10.31
CA VAL A 27 6.38 0.34 -9.62
C VAL A 27 6.61 -1.09 -9.17
N ARG A 28 7.16 -1.94 -10.04
CA ARG A 28 7.48 -3.34 -9.68
C ARG A 28 8.46 -3.40 -8.51
N ALA A 29 9.47 -2.56 -8.52
CA ALA A 29 10.47 -2.54 -7.45
C ALA A 29 9.84 -2.12 -6.12
N ALA A 30 8.95 -1.12 -6.14
CA ALA A 30 8.23 -0.68 -4.95
C ALA A 30 7.36 -1.82 -4.40
N ILE A 31 6.59 -2.48 -5.26
CA ILE A 31 5.73 -3.60 -4.84
C ILE A 31 6.57 -4.72 -4.24
N ARG A 32 7.72 -5.01 -4.83
CA ARG A 32 8.62 -6.04 -4.28
C ARG A 32 9.09 -5.68 -2.88
N SER A 33 9.39 -4.41 -2.63
CA SER A 33 9.77 -3.93 -1.30
C SER A 33 8.62 -4.10 -0.31
N ILE A 34 7.41 -3.75 -0.74
CA ILE A 34 6.20 -3.90 0.09
C ILE A 34 5.96 -5.36 0.45
N SER A 35 6.19 -6.27 -0.49
CA SER A 35 5.94 -7.70 -0.29
C SER A 35 6.81 -8.32 0.82
N ARG A 36 7.87 -7.64 1.22
CA ARG A 36 8.78 -8.13 2.26
C ARG A 36 8.35 -7.70 3.66
N ILE A 37 7.32 -6.89 3.79
CA ILE A 37 6.86 -6.42 5.09
C ILE A 37 5.97 -7.47 5.72
N ARG A 38 6.37 -7.98 6.88
CA ARG A 38 5.57 -8.96 7.62
C ARG A 38 4.33 -8.31 8.18
N GLY A 39 3.21 -9.03 8.12
CA GLY A 39 1.96 -8.54 8.67
C GLY A 39 1.25 -7.55 7.79
N LEU A 40 1.69 -7.42 6.55
CA LEU A 40 1.06 -6.56 5.57
C LEU A 40 0.58 -7.40 4.39
N LYS A 41 -0.70 -7.31 4.09
CA LYS A 41 -1.27 -7.91 2.87
C LYS A 41 -1.35 -6.81 1.82
N TYR A 42 -1.20 -7.20 0.58
CA TYR A 42 -1.32 -6.24 -0.52
C TYR A 42 -2.00 -6.88 -1.72
N GLN A 43 -2.64 -6.04 -2.51
CA GLN A 43 -3.28 -6.45 -3.75
C GLN A 43 -3.03 -5.38 -4.80
N VAL A 44 -2.43 -5.78 -5.91
CA VAL A 44 -2.17 -4.86 -7.02
C VAL A 44 -3.44 -4.69 -7.84
N THR A 45 -3.78 -3.44 -8.13
CA THR A 45 -4.89 -3.12 -9.02
C THR A 45 -4.38 -2.25 -10.16
N PRO A 46 -5.17 -2.03 -11.21
CA PRO A 46 -4.72 -1.21 -12.34
C PRO A 46 -4.31 0.22 -11.97
N MET A 47 -4.85 0.77 -10.90
CA MET A 47 -4.63 2.17 -10.54
C MET A 47 -3.80 2.37 -9.28
N ALA A 48 -3.70 1.35 -8.43
CA ALA A 48 -3.05 1.50 -7.13
C ALA A 48 -2.77 0.13 -6.52
N THR A 49 -2.06 0.12 -5.40
CA THR A 49 -1.89 -1.07 -4.59
C THR A 49 -2.73 -0.92 -3.34
N VAL A 50 -3.59 -1.89 -3.07
CA VAL A 50 -4.40 -1.88 -1.85
C VAL A 50 -3.65 -2.62 -0.77
N LEU A 51 -3.58 -2.01 0.41
CA LEU A 51 -2.82 -2.52 1.55
C LEU A 51 -3.79 -2.86 2.68
N GLU A 52 -3.47 -3.90 3.41
CA GLU A 52 -4.27 -4.30 4.57
C GLU A 52 -3.36 -4.76 5.69
N SER A 53 -3.57 -4.22 6.88
CA SER A 53 -2.81 -4.61 8.07
C SER A 53 -3.61 -4.26 9.32
N PRO A 54 -3.51 -5.07 10.39
CA PRO A 54 -4.05 -4.65 11.68
C PRO A 54 -3.24 -3.52 12.30
N ASP A 55 -2.09 -3.19 11.73
CA ASP A 55 -1.16 -2.22 12.29
C ASP A 55 -0.90 -1.09 11.28
N LEU A 56 -1.37 0.11 11.62
CA LEU A 56 -1.17 1.29 10.78
C LEU A 56 0.32 1.53 10.48
N ALA A 57 1.20 1.21 11.42
CA ALA A 57 2.63 1.38 11.21
C ALA A 57 3.15 0.57 10.02
N LYS A 58 2.57 -0.60 9.75
CA LYS A 58 2.95 -1.42 8.61
C LYS A 58 2.57 -0.74 7.29
N ILE A 59 1.44 -0.07 7.27
CA ILE A 59 0.99 0.68 6.10
C ILE A 59 1.93 1.85 5.82
N LEU A 60 2.31 2.58 6.88
CA LEU A 60 3.26 3.68 6.73
C LEU A 60 4.64 3.17 6.32
N LYS A 61 5.01 1.98 6.79
CA LYS A 61 6.26 1.35 6.39
C LYS A 61 6.29 1.06 4.89
N ALA A 62 5.14 0.68 4.33
CA ALA A 62 5.04 0.43 2.89
C ALA A 62 5.39 1.69 2.08
N VAL A 63 4.92 2.85 2.53
CA VAL A 63 5.25 4.12 1.89
C VAL A 63 6.76 4.40 1.99
N GLU A 64 7.29 4.23 3.19
CA GLU A 64 8.71 4.51 3.47
C GLU A 64 9.64 3.66 2.60
N VAL A 65 9.42 2.33 2.56
CA VAL A 65 10.29 1.44 1.78
C VAL A 65 10.15 1.68 0.29
N SER A 66 8.95 2.05 -0.16
CA SER A 66 8.72 2.34 -1.58
C SER A 66 9.50 3.59 -2.02
N HIS A 67 9.46 4.64 -1.22
CA HIS A 67 10.24 5.84 -1.51
C HIS A 67 11.74 5.54 -1.48
N ALA A 68 12.19 4.77 -0.50
CA ALA A 68 13.60 4.39 -0.40
C ALA A 68 14.04 3.59 -1.64
N THR A 69 13.20 2.70 -2.12
CA THR A 69 13.48 1.90 -3.30
C THR A 69 13.64 2.77 -4.55
N LEU A 70 12.72 3.71 -4.76
CA LEU A 70 12.78 4.59 -5.91
C LEU A 70 14.00 5.51 -5.85
N ARG A 71 14.35 5.99 -4.65
CA ARG A 71 15.58 6.78 -4.49
C ARG A 71 16.82 5.97 -4.89
N LYS A 72 16.86 4.69 -4.51
CA LYS A 72 17.96 3.80 -4.89
C LYS A 72 18.06 3.62 -6.40
N LEU A 73 16.92 3.62 -7.08
CA LEU A 73 16.88 3.47 -8.54
C LEU A 73 17.23 4.77 -9.27
N GLY A 74 17.48 5.84 -8.53
CA GLY A 74 17.91 7.10 -9.12
C GLY A 74 16.78 8.09 -9.41
N SER A 75 15.57 7.82 -8.93
CA SER A 75 14.46 8.76 -9.14
C SER A 75 14.75 10.08 -8.43
N MET A 76 14.68 11.17 -9.17
CA MET A 76 14.95 12.50 -8.62
C MET A 76 13.69 13.18 -8.09
N ARG A 77 12.53 12.74 -8.52
CA ARG A 77 11.26 13.26 -8.04
C ARG A 77 10.29 12.10 -7.95
N ILE A 78 9.70 11.94 -6.76
CA ILE A 78 8.82 10.82 -6.47
C ILE A 78 7.51 11.39 -5.95
N SER A 79 6.41 10.96 -6.58
CA SER A 79 5.08 11.35 -6.16
C SER A 79 4.35 10.12 -5.64
N SER A 80 3.69 10.25 -4.49
CA SER A 80 2.91 9.15 -3.95
C SER A 80 1.64 9.67 -3.30
N THR A 81 0.64 8.81 -3.25
CA THR A 81 -0.63 9.11 -2.61
C THR A 81 -0.99 7.93 -1.72
N LEU A 82 -1.37 8.23 -0.49
CA LEU A 82 -1.82 7.24 0.45
C LEU A 82 -3.16 7.68 1.00
N ARG A 83 -4.15 6.81 0.83
CA ARG A 83 -5.48 7.03 1.37
C ARG A 83 -5.78 5.89 2.34
N ILE A 84 -6.11 6.25 3.58
CA ILE A 84 -6.26 5.29 4.67
C ILE A 84 -7.71 5.23 5.13
N ASP A 85 -8.19 4.00 5.33
CA ASP A 85 -9.49 3.73 5.94
C ASP A 85 -9.25 2.86 7.16
N GLU A 86 -9.37 3.46 8.34
CA GLU A 86 -9.14 2.77 9.60
C GLU A 86 -10.46 2.69 10.34
N ARG A 87 -11.04 1.51 10.35
CA ARG A 87 -12.32 1.30 10.99
C ARG A 87 -12.12 0.72 12.37
N LEU A 88 -12.51 1.49 13.40
CA LEU A 88 -12.23 1.16 14.79
C LEU A 88 -13.38 0.43 15.50
N ASP A 89 -14.56 0.38 14.87
CA ASP A 89 -15.73 -0.26 15.46
C ASP A 89 -15.80 -1.76 15.20
N LYS A 90 -15.29 -2.22 14.07
CA LYS A 90 -15.23 -3.65 13.75
C LYS A 90 -14.21 -3.91 12.66
N PRO A 91 -13.61 -5.12 12.63
CA PRO A 91 -12.64 -5.45 11.59
C PRO A 91 -13.34 -5.65 10.24
N ARG A 92 -12.78 -5.06 9.20
CA ARG A 92 -13.25 -5.26 7.82
C ARG A 92 -12.03 -5.41 6.93
N SER A 93 -11.93 -6.54 6.26
CA SER A 93 -10.84 -6.82 5.33
C SER A 93 -11.13 -6.28 3.94
N MET A 94 -10.13 -6.30 3.08
CA MET A 94 -10.32 -6.01 1.66
C MET A 94 -11.39 -6.91 1.05
N ALA A 95 -11.34 -8.20 1.39
CA ALA A 95 -12.31 -9.17 0.89
C ALA A 95 -13.73 -8.83 1.34
N ASP A 96 -13.90 -8.41 2.58
CA ASP A 96 -15.20 -7.99 3.11
C ASP A 96 -15.76 -6.82 2.32
N LYS A 97 -14.93 -5.83 2.03
CA LYS A 97 -15.36 -4.63 1.30
C LYS A 97 -15.78 -4.98 -0.12
N VAL A 98 -15.03 -5.84 -0.77
CA VAL A 98 -15.37 -6.29 -2.13
C VAL A 98 -16.69 -7.05 -2.14
N ARG A 99 -16.87 -7.95 -1.17
CA ARG A 99 -18.12 -8.72 -1.05
C ARG A 99 -19.31 -7.79 -0.84
N SER A 100 -19.17 -6.81 0.05
CA SER A 100 -20.26 -5.85 0.31
C SER A 100 -20.62 -5.07 -0.94
N ALA A 101 -19.63 -4.66 -1.72
CA ALA A 101 -19.84 -3.88 -2.94
C ALA A 101 -20.54 -4.70 -4.04
N ARG A 102 -20.33 -6.00 -4.05
CA ARG A 102 -20.95 -6.89 -5.05
C ARG A 102 -22.37 -7.28 -4.70
N GLY A 103 -22.77 -6.98 -3.48
CA GLY A 103 -24.06 -7.39 -2.98
C GLY A 103 -24.10 -8.83 -2.56
#